data_9c277b20c07272cc47d2e91680505228
#
_entry.id   9c277b20c07272cc47d2e91680505228
#
_cell.length_a   1.000
_cell.length_b   1.000
_cell.length_c   1.000
_cell.angle_alpha   90.00
_cell.angle_beta   90.00
_cell.angle_gamma   90.00
#
_symmetry.space_group_name_H-M   'P 1'
#
loop_
_entity.id
_entity.type
_entity.pdbx_description
1 polymer ?
#
loop_
_entity_poly.entity_id
_entity_poly.type
_entity_poly.pdbx_seq_one_letter_code
_entity_poly.pdbx_strand_id
1 'polypeptide(L)'
;MIMENKIRIFLVDDDELFLKSLELKFLNEADVEIETFVSGEECIKNLEHKPDVIILDYHLDGIDKSAMNGIEVLDKILELHKEIPVVMLSSQDKIDVAIMCMHHKAFDYVVKSETAFVRLQKIITRIFDMRKIEKTLNWYIDRA
;
A
#
# COMPACT_ATOMS: atom_id res chain seq x y z
N MET A 1 16.14 25.35 6.27
CA MET A 1 15.56 24.15 6.85
C MET A 1 15.24 23.12 5.79
N ILE A 2 15.63 21.92 6.05
CA ILE A 2 15.41 20.83 5.10
C ILE A 2 14.03 20.23 5.34
N MET A 3 13.25 20.16 4.27
CA MET A 3 11.96 19.49 4.33
C MET A 3 12.18 17.99 4.29
N GLU A 4 11.78 17.34 5.37
CA GLU A 4 11.80 15.90 5.41
C GLU A 4 10.71 15.36 4.50
N ASN A 5 11.10 14.67 3.45
CA ASN A 5 10.16 14.00 2.58
C ASN A 5 9.83 12.63 3.19
N LYS A 6 8.93 12.65 4.16
CA LYS A 6 8.49 11.40 4.77
C LYS A 6 7.64 10.60 3.80
N ILE A 7 7.83 9.31 3.85
CA ILE A 7 7.04 8.36 3.09
C ILE A 7 5.73 8.15 3.82
N ARG A 8 4.62 8.45 3.19
CA ARG A 8 3.31 8.25 3.79
C ARG A 8 2.72 6.93 3.34
N ILE A 9 2.50 6.04 4.30
CA ILE A 9 2.00 4.69 4.06
C ILE A 9 0.63 4.54 4.70
N PHE A 10 -0.34 4.07 3.94
CA PHE A 10 -1.63 3.63 4.47
C PHE A 10 -1.58 2.13 4.67
N LEU A 11 -1.97 1.69 5.86
CA LEU A 11 -2.13 0.27 6.18
C LEU A 11 -3.62 0.00 6.37
N VAL A 12 -4.18 -0.91 5.59
CA VAL A 12 -5.61 -1.20 5.62
C VAL A 12 -5.83 -2.68 5.89
N ASP A 13 -6.39 -3.01 7.05
CA ASP A 13 -6.61 -4.39 7.47
C ASP A 13 -7.69 -4.41 8.54
N ASP A 14 -8.67 -5.30 8.43
CA ASP A 14 -9.71 -5.42 9.46
C ASP A 14 -9.25 -6.21 10.69
N ASP A 15 -8.10 -6.88 10.61
CA ASP A 15 -7.48 -7.53 11.76
C ASP A 15 -6.63 -6.50 12.51
N GLU A 16 -7.18 -5.95 13.58
CA GLU A 16 -6.54 -4.87 14.34
C GLU A 16 -5.22 -5.29 14.98
N LEU A 17 -5.08 -6.55 15.37
CA LEU A 17 -3.82 -7.04 15.96
C LEU A 17 -2.71 -7.07 14.92
N PHE A 18 -3.01 -7.58 13.74
CA PHE A 18 -2.04 -7.60 12.65
C PHE A 18 -1.68 -6.18 12.23
N LEU A 19 -2.68 -5.33 12.11
CA LEU A 19 -2.51 -3.92 11.73
C LEU A 19 -1.57 -3.21 12.71
N LYS A 20 -1.81 -3.38 14.01
CA LYS A 20 -0.98 -2.77 15.05
C LYS A 20 0.44 -3.32 15.03
N SER A 21 0.58 -4.61 14.84
CA SER A 21 1.88 -5.27 14.75
C SER A 21 2.71 -4.70 13.59
N LEU A 22 2.08 -4.53 12.44
CA LEU A 22 2.75 -4.01 11.25
C LEU A 22 3.10 -2.53 11.43
N GLU A 23 2.16 -1.76 11.99
CA GLU A 23 2.39 -0.35 12.30
C GLU A 23 3.63 -0.16 13.18
N LEU A 24 3.73 -0.96 14.25
CA LEU A 24 4.86 -0.87 15.17
C LEU A 24 6.20 -1.16 14.49
N LYS A 25 6.22 -2.09 13.55
CA LYS A 25 7.44 -2.40 12.80
C LYS A 25 7.86 -1.22 11.93
N PHE A 26 6.91 -0.57 11.28
CA PHE A 26 7.20 0.59 10.44
C PHE A 26 7.60 1.83 11.24
N LEU A 27 7.12 1.97 12.48
CA LEU A 27 7.47 3.12 13.31
C LEU A 27 8.96 3.19 13.66
N ASN A 28 9.68 2.09 13.51
CA ASN A 28 11.13 2.08 13.69
C ASN A 28 11.88 2.69 12.50
N GLU A 29 11.17 2.96 11.41
CA GLU A 29 11.76 3.58 10.23
C GLU A 29 11.66 5.10 10.32
N ALA A 30 12.80 5.80 10.23
CA ALA A 30 12.89 7.23 10.53
C ALA A 30 12.08 8.12 9.59
N ASP A 31 11.93 7.72 8.34
CA ASP A 31 11.36 8.57 7.30
C ASP A 31 9.95 8.13 6.87
N VAL A 32 9.21 7.49 7.77
CA VAL A 32 7.91 6.91 7.45
C VAL A 32 6.81 7.52 8.32
N GLU A 33 5.71 7.90 7.71
CA GLU A 33 4.46 8.26 8.39
C GLU A 33 3.43 7.21 8.06
N ILE A 34 2.76 6.69 9.09
CA ILE A 34 1.78 5.61 8.94
C ILE A 34 0.39 6.10 9.33
N GLU A 35 -0.60 5.82 8.48
CA GLU A 35 -1.99 5.91 8.85
C GLU A 35 -2.62 4.53 8.72
N THR A 36 -3.42 4.15 9.69
CA THR A 36 -4.05 2.82 9.72
C THR A 36 -5.55 2.92 9.58
N PHE A 37 -6.14 1.97 8.87
CA PHE A 37 -7.58 1.91 8.64
C PHE A 37 -8.06 0.47 8.80
N VAL A 38 -9.19 0.30 9.46
CA VAL A 38 -9.77 -1.04 9.67
C VAL A 38 -10.75 -1.44 8.58
N SER A 39 -11.01 -0.54 7.63
CA SER A 39 -11.88 -0.82 6.48
C SER A 39 -11.39 -0.08 5.25
N GLY A 40 -11.76 -0.60 4.08
CA GLY A 40 -11.46 0.06 2.83
C GLY A 40 -12.19 1.37 2.66
N GLU A 41 -13.42 1.44 3.17
CA GLU A 41 -14.24 2.66 3.12
C GLU A 41 -13.54 3.83 3.82
N GLU A 42 -12.96 3.55 5.00
CA GLU A 42 -12.20 4.57 5.74
C GLU A 42 -10.95 5.01 4.97
N CYS A 43 -10.27 4.07 4.36
CA CYS A 43 -9.09 4.36 3.53
C CYS A 43 -9.47 5.30 2.38
N ILE A 44 -10.53 4.96 1.65
CA ILE A 44 -10.98 5.74 0.49
C ILE A 44 -11.34 7.17 0.90
N LYS A 45 -11.99 7.35 2.04
CA LYS A 45 -12.35 8.68 2.56
C LYS A 45 -11.13 9.55 2.85
N ASN A 46 -9.97 8.95 3.08
CA ASN A 46 -8.77 9.67 3.48
C ASN A 46 -7.70 9.74 2.39
N LEU A 47 -8.05 9.43 1.14
CA LEU A 47 -7.10 9.50 0.03
C LEU A 47 -6.56 10.91 -0.20
N GLU A 48 -7.27 11.93 0.25
CA GLU A 48 -6.82 13.32 0.19
C GLU A 48 -5.55 13.57 1.01
N HIS A 49 -5.23 12.67 1.96
CA HIS A 49 -3.97 12.74 2.71
C HIS A 49 -2.76 12.37 1.85
N LYS A 50 -2.99 11.96 0.60
CA LYS A 50 -1.94 11.69 -0.39
C LYS A 50 -0.92 10.63 0.05
N PRO A 51 -1.37 9.37 0.24
CA PRO A 51 -0.41 8.31 0.57
C PRO A 51 0.53 8.06 -0.60
N ASP A 52 1.76 7.72 -0.29
CA ASP A 52 2.75 7.34 -1.28
C ASP A 52 2.61 5.88 -1.68
N VAL A 53 2.08 5.07 -0.79
CA VAL A 53 1.80 3.66 -1.02
C VAL A 53 0.67 3.21 -0.09
N ILE A 54 -0.17 2.32 -0.57
CA ILE A 54 -1.24 1.72 0.22
C ILE A 54 -0.97 0.22 0.32
N ILE A 55 -0.92 -0.28 1.55
CA ILE A 55 -0.81 -1.71 1.82
C ILE A 55 -2.20 -2.16 2.24
N LEU A 56 -2.80 -3.01 1.41
CA LEU A 56 -4.21 -3.31 1.46
C LEU A 56 -4.46 -4.79 1.65
N ASP A 57 -5.18 -5.15 2.72
CA ASP A 57 -5.58 -6.52 2.95
C ASP A 57 -6.58 -7.00 1.91
N TYR A 58 -6.39 -8.22 1.44
CA TYR A 58 -7.29 -8.85 0.47
C TYR A 58 -8.68 -9.14 1.09
N HIS A 59 -8.71 -9.52 2.36
CA HIS A 59 -9.95 -9.88 3.08
C HIS A 59 -10.39 -8.77 4.03
N LEU A 60 -11.10 -7.78 3.52
CA LEU A 60 -11.62 -6.67 4.31
C LEU A 60 -13.08 -6.85 4.72
N ASP A 61 -13.72 -7.90 4.26
CA ASP A 61 -15.10 -8.23 4.60
C ASP A 61 -15.19 -9.42 5.57
N GLY A 62 -14.07 -9.76 6.22
CA GLY A 62 -14.01 -10.89 7.12
C GLY A 62 -14.81 -10.69 8.40
N ILE A 63 -14.81 -9.46 8.95
CA ILE A 63 -15.52 -9.11 10.17
C ILE A 63 -16.91 -8.57 9.82
N ASP A 64 -16.98 -7.60 8.92
CA ASP A 64 -18.23 -7.01 8.46
C ASP A 64 -18.47 -7.46 7.01
N LYS A 65 -19.45 -8.35 6.81
CA LYS A 65 -19.74 -8.93 5.49
C LYS A 65 -20.29 -7.92 4.50
N SER A 66 -20.81 -6.79 4.99
CA SER A 66 -21.30 -5.72 4.11
C SER A 66 -20.19 -4.77 3.66
N ALA A 67 -19.00 -4.87 4.25
CA ALA A 67 -17.88 -4.03 3.89
C ALA A 67 -17.34 -4.42 2.50
N MET A 68 -16.70 -3.47 1.85
CA MET A 68 -16.01 -3.73 0.58
C MET A 68 -14.85 -4.71 0.82
N ASN A 69 -14.68 -5.66 -0.10
CA ASN A 69 -13.52 -6.55 -0.05
C ASN A 69 -12.28 -5.86 -0.65
N GLY A 70 -11.11 -6.50 -0.52
CA GLY A 70 -9.85 -5.90 -0.96
C GLY A 70 -9.80 -5.56 -2.44
N ILE A 71 -10.35 -6.40 -3.30
CA ILE A 71 -10.35 -6.14 -4.75
C ILE A 71 -11.25 -4.95 -5.09
N GLU A 72 -12.42 -4.86 -4.46
CA GLU A 72 -13.31 -3.71 -4.67
C GLU A 72 -12.64 -2.41 -4.24
N VAL A 73 -11.93 -2.44 -3.11
CA VAL A 73 -11.21 -1.27 -2.61
C VAL A 73 -10.07 -0.89 -3.56
N LEU A 74 -9.31 -1.88 -4.02
CA LEU A 74 -8.23 -1.67 -4.99
C LEU A 74 -8.76 -0.98 -6.25
N ASP A 75 -9.85 -1.51 -6.82
CA ASP A 75 -10.46 -0.93 -8.02
C ASP A 75 -10.88 0.51 -7.78
N LYS A 76 -11.48 0.78 -6.63
CA LYS A 76 -11.94 2.14 -6.29
C LYS A 76 -10.78 3.11 -6.12
N ILE A 77 -9.72 2.69 -5.45
CA ILE A 77 -8.53 3.53 -5.29
C ILE A 77 -7.95 3.89 -6.66
N LEU A 78 -7.77 2.90 -7.52
CA LEU A 78 -7.17 3.12 -8.84
C LEU A 78 -8.08 3.90 -9.78
N GLU A 79 -9.40 3.80 -9.61
CA GLU A 79 -10.34 4.64 -10.34
C GLU A 79 -10.15 6.12 -9.98
N LEU A 80 -9.94 6.41 -8.70
CA LEU A 80 -9.77 7.77 -8.20
C LEU A 80 -8.34 8.29 -8.36
N HIS A 81 -7.34 7.43 -8.14
CA HIS A 81 -5.92 7.79 -8.16
C HIS A 81 -5.09 6.64 -8.72
N LYS A 82 -5.04 6.52 -10.03
CA LYS A 82 -4.34 5.41 -10.70
C LYS A 82 -2.83 5.42 -10.47
N GLU A 83 -2.29 6.54 -10.00
CA GLU A 83 -0.84 6.70 -9.77
C GLU A 83 -0.37 6.13 -8.44
N ILE A 84 -1.30 5.86 -7.50
CA ILE A 84 -0.91 5.35 -6.18
C ILE A 84 -0.62 3.85 -6.27
N PRO A 85 0.61 3.42 -5.95
CA PRO A 85 0.90 1.99 -5.90
C PRO A 85 0.17 1.34 -4.73
N VAL A 86 -0.56 0.26 -5.02
CA VAL A 86 -1.29 -0.51 -4.02
C VAL A 86 -0.68 -1.90 -3.94
N VAL A 87 -0.20 -2.25 -2.76
CA VAL A 87 0.38 -3.57 -2.49
C VAL A 87 -0.67 -4.38 -1.75
N MET A 88 -1.05 -5.52 -2.32
CA MET A 88 -2.03 -6.41 -1.70
C MET A 88 -1.33 -7.32 -0.70
N LEU A 89 -1.97 -7.52 0.44
CA LEU A 89 -1.45 -8.35 1.54
C LEU A 89 -2.54 -9.36 1.88
N SER A 90 -2.18 -10.64 1.94
CA SER A 90 -3.16 -11.68 2.17
C SER A 90 -2.59 -12.86 2.94
N SER A 91 -3.41 -13.50 3.75
CA SER A 91 -3.05 -14.76 4.40
C SER A 91 -3.10 -15.95 3.45
N GLN A 92 -3.61 -15.74 2.23
CA GLN A 92 -3.77 -16.82 1.26
C GLN A 92 -2.54 -16.95 0.36
N ASP A 93 -1.87 -18.08 0.47
CA ASP A 93 -0.75 -18.42 -0.39
C ASP A 93 -1.28 -19.23 -1.59
N LYS A 94 -2.13 -18.59 -2.40
CA LYS A 94 -2.71 -19.19 -3.59
C LYS A 94 -2.40 -18.33 -4.80
N ILE A 95 -1.90 -18.99 -5.82
CA ILE A 95 -1.52 -18.30 -7.06
C ILE A 95 -2.72 -17.62 -7.71
N ASP A 96 -3.91 -18.18 -7.60
CA ASP A 96 -5.13 -17.60 -8.18
C ASP A 96 -5.43 -16.23 -7.59
N VAL A 97 -5.24 -16.05 -6.28
CA VAL A 97 -5.46 -14.78 -5.61
C VAL A 97 -4.41 -13.76 -6.06
N ALA A 98 -3.16 -14.17 -6.15
CA ALA A 98 -2.08 -13.31 -6.63
C ALA A 98 -2.35 -12.84 -8.06
N ILE A 99 -2.75 -13.76 -8.94
CA ILE A 99 -3.07 -13.46 -10.33
C ILE A 99 -4.23 -12.46 -10.40
N MET A 100 -5.28 -12.68 -9.61
CA MET A 100 -6.41 -11.75 -9.57
C MET A 100 -5.99 -10.35 -9.16
N CYS A 101 -5.17 -10.24 -8.11
CA CYS A 101 -4.69 -8.94 -7.66
C CYS A 101 -3.89 -8.22 -8.75
N MET A 102 -2.99 -8.95 -9.41
CA MET A 102 -2.17 -8.35 -10.47
C MET A 102 -3.01 -8.01 -11.70
N HIS A 103 -4.03 -8.81 -12.00
CA HIS A 103 -4.96 -8.52 -13.08
C HIS A 103 -5.74 -7.22 -12.82
N HIS A 104 -6.05 -6.94 -11.56
CA HIS A 104 -6.70 -5.69 -11.16
C HIS A 104 -5.70 -4.54 -10.94
N LYS A 105 -4.46 -4.69 -11.41
CA LYS A 105 -3.44 -3.63 -11.42
C LYS A 105 -2.84 -3.32 -10.05
N ALA A 106 -2.85 -4.27 -9.13
CA ALA A 106 -2.07 -4.11 -7.90
C ALA A 106 -0.60 -3.97 -8.28
N PHE A 107 0.14 -3.18 -7.51
CA PHE A 107 1.56 -2.99 -7.72
C PHE A 107 2.33 -4.27 -7.41
N ASP A 108 1.93 -4.95 -6.33
CA ASP A 108 2.54 -6.23 -5.93
C ASP A 108 1.61 -6.98 -4.98
N TYR A 109 1.98 -8.19 -4.64
CA TYR A 109 1.23 -9.09 -3.77
C TYR A 109 2.17 -9.73 -2.75
N VAL A 110 1.83 -9.64 -1.46
CA VAL A 110 2.64 -10.19 -0.37
C VAL A 110 1.78 -11.08 0.50
N VAL A 111 2.29 -12.27 0.82
CA VAL A 111 1.62 -13.20 1.73
C VAL A 111 1.95 -12.80 3.16
N LYS A 112 0.95 -12.77 4.04
CA LYS A 112 1.14 -12.53 5.48
C LYS A 112 1.95 -13.68 6.07
N SER A 113 3.20 -13.43 6.39
CA SER A 113 4.14 -14.40 6.90
C SER A 113 5.19 -13.69 7.76
N GLU A 114 6.10 -14.43 8.33
CA GLU A 114 7.20 -13.86 9.11
C GLU A 114 8.07 -12.91 8.29
N THR A 115 8.13 -13.12 6.98
CA THR A 115 8.94 -12.29 6.09
C THR A 115 8.17 -11.15 5.44
N ALA A 116 6.89 -11.00 5.75
CA ALA A 116 6.03 -9.99 5.10
C ALA A 116 6.60 -8.58 5.24
N PHE A 117 7.02 -8.20 6.44
CA PHE A 117 7.56 -6.86 6.69
C PHE A 117 8.79 -6.59 5.83
N VAL A 118 9.72 -7.52 5.76
CA VAL A 118 10.94 -7.37 4.95
C VAL A 118 10.61 -7.25 3.47
N ARG A 119 9.64 -8.02 3.00
CA ARG A 119 9.16 -7.93 1.62
C ARG A 119 8.54 -6.58 1.33
N LEU A 120 7.71 -6.08 2.26
CA LEU A 120 7.09 -4.77 2.12
C LEU A 120 8.15 -3.66 2.08
N GLN A 121 9.18 -3.75 2.93
CA GLN A 121 10.27 -2.78 2.91
C GLN A 121 10.96 -2.74 1.55
N LYS A 122 11.22 -3.90 0.95
CA LYS A 122 11.86 -3.98 -0.36
C LYS A 122 10.99 -3.39 -1.46
N ILE A 123 9.69 -3.63 -1.40
CA ILE A 123 8.73 -3.09 -2.37
C ILE A 123 8.68 -1.56 -2.25
N ILE A 124 8.61 -1.05 -1.03
CA ILE A 124 8.58 0.40 -0.78
C ILE A 124 9.85 1.06 -1.30
N THR A 125 11.01 0.46 -1.03
CA THR A 125 12.28 0.95 -1.54
C THR A 125 12.26 1.00 -3.07
N ARG A 126 11.76 -0.03 -3.72
CA ARG A 126 11.66 -0.09 -5.17
C ARG A 126 10.77 1.02 -5.72
N ILE A 127 9.63 1.27 -5.07
CA ILE A 127 8.71 2.35 -5.46
C ILE A 127 9.44 3.70 -5.44
N PHE A 128 10.19 3.97 -4.39
CA PHE A 128 10.91 5.25 -4.25
C PHE A 128 12.07 5.38 -5.22
N ASP A 129 12.77 4.30 -5.48
CA ASP A 129 13.85 4.30 -6.47
C ASP A 129 13.28 4.59 -7.86
N MET A 130 12.15 4.01 -8.21
CA MET A 130 11.47 4.27 -9.47
C MET A 130 11.07 5.76 -9.60
N ARG A 131 10.56 6.35 -8.51
CA ARG A 131 10.20 7.78 -8.50
C ARG A 131 11.41 8.68 -8.69
N LYS A 132 12.54 8.35 -8.09
CA LYS A 132 13.79 9.09 -8.26
C LYS A 132 14.25 9.04 -9.70
N ILE A 133 14.17 7.88 -10.32
CA ILE A 133 14.54 7.69 -11.72
C ILE A 133 13.64 8.55 -12.61
N GLU A 134 12.33 8.55 -12.39
CA GLU A 134 11.39 9.36 -13.14
C GLU A 134 11.71 10.85 -13.04
N LYS A 135 11.95 11.33 -11.82
CA LYS A 135 12.29 12.74 -11.59
C LYS A 135 13.58 13.13 -12.30
N THR A 136 14.58 12.27 -12.22
CA THR A 136 15.86 12.50 -12.88
C THR A 136 15.69 12.54 -14.41
N LEU A 137 14.95 11.60 -14.95
CA LEU A 137 14.68 11.52 -16.37
C LEU A 137 13.94 12.77 -16.87
N ASN A 138 12.89 13.19 -16.15
CA ASN A 138 12.14 14.38 -16.49
C ASN A 138 13.00 15.64 -16.44
N TRP A 139 13.90 15.71 -15.47
CA TRP A 139 14.83 16.83 -15.38
C TRP A 139 15.71 16.93 -16.64
N TYR A 140 16.23 15.81 -17.11
CA TYR A 140 17.03 15.77 -18.34
C TYR A 140 16.20 16.09 -19.57
N ILE A 141 15.00 15.58 -19.66
CA ILE A 141 14.09 15.86 -20.78
C ILE A 141 13.77 17.35 -20.86
N ASP A 142 13.47 17.99 -19.72
CA ASP A 142 13.15 19.41 -19.69
C ASP A 142 14.32 20.32 -20.08
N ARG A 143 15.55 19.81 -20.00
CA ARG A 143 16.73 20.58 -20.35
C ARG A 143 17.25 20.32 -21.78
N ALA A 144 16.66 19.37 -22.44
CA ALA A 144 17.07 18.99 -23.79
C ALA A 144 16.70 20.04 -24.86
#